data_aba3133d9fec074f6eaa12ce2159b12c
#
_entry.id   aba3133d9fec074f6eaa12ce2159b12c
#
_cell.length_a   1.000
_cell.length_b   1.000
_cell.length_c   1.000
_cell.angle_alpha   90.00
_cell.angle_beta   90.00
_cell.angle_gamma   90.00
#
_symmetry.space_group_name_H-M   'P 1'
#
loop_
_entity.id
_entity.type
_entity.pdbx_description
1 polymer ?
#
loop_
_entity_poly.entity_id
_entity_poly.type
_entity_poly.pdbx_seq_one_letter_code
_entity_poly.pdbx_strand_id
1 'polypeptide(L)'
;MALKKFTFNVAKNDGYARLGKITTHRGPIDTPAFMPVGTQGTVKGTFIKDIEKTGSQIILSNTYHLMIRPGVKRVKKFGGLHKYINCRLPILTDSGGYQIMSLSKLNKIDKKKGAIFNSHIDGSKSVSYTHLRAHETPTN
;
A
#
# COMPACT_ATOMS: atom_id res chain seq x y z
N MET A 1 3.36 -4.76 -24.62
CA MET A 1 2.51 -3.60 -24.22
C MET A 1 3.32 -2.76 -23.26
N ALA A 2 3.73 -1.55 -23.66
CA ALA A 2 4.55 -0.68 -22.79
C ALA A 2 3.74 -0.32 -21.53
N LEU A 3 4.34 -0.49 -20.34
CA LEU A 3 3.76 -0.07 -19.08
C LEU A 3 3.52 1.44 -19.15
N LYS A 4 2.28 1.89 -18.96
CA LYS A 4 1.99 3.33 -18.87
C LYS A 4 2.85 3.91 -17.75
N LYS A 5 3.66 4.91 -18.09
CA LYS A 5 4.58 5.56 -17.15
C LYS A 5 3.78 6.21 -16.01
N PHE A 6 4.19 5.98 -14.78
CA PHE A 6 3.66 6.71 -13.63
C PHE A 6 4.04 8.19 -13.78
N THR A 7 3.05 9.09 -13.78
CA THR A 7 3.29 10.54 -13.90
C THR A 7 2.39 11.31 -12.96
N PHE A 8 2.85 12.48 -12.54
CA PHE A 8 2.05 13.46 -11.83
C PHE A 8 2.09 14.79 -12.58
N ASN A 9 0.93 15.35 -12.87
CA ASN A 9 0.78 16.64 -13.54
C ASN A 9 -0.06 17.57 -12.67
N VAL A 10 0.43 18.79 -12.43
CA VAL A 10 -0.33 19.85 -11.79
C VAL A 10 -1.17 20.55 -12.84
N ALA A 11 -2.48 20.57 -12.66
CA ALA A 11 -3.42 21.22 -13.56
C ALA A 11 -3.69 22.69 -13.19
N LYS A 12 -3.73 23.00 -11.89
CA LYS A 12 -3.98 24.36 -11.38
C LYS A 12 -3.35 24.56 -10.01
N ASN A 13 -2.87 25.76 -9.76
CA ASN A 13 -2.38 26.23 -8.46
C ASN A 13 -3.24 27.42 -7.96
N ASP A 14 -3.41 27.48 -6.64
CA ASP A 14 -3.98 28.63 -5.97
C ASP A 14 -3.25 28.77 -4.62
N GLY A 15 -2.31 29.72 -4.52
CA GLY A 15 -1.35 29.80 -3.43
C GLY A 15 -0.61 28.47 -3.24
N TYR A 16 -0.74 27.84 -2.08
CA TYR A 16 -0.15 26.52 -1.78
C TYR A 16 -1.04 25.35 -2.19
N ALA A 17 -2.30 25.59 -2.55
CA ALA A 17 -3.21 24.55 -3.00
C ALA A 17 -2.89 24.12 -4.43
N ARG A 18 -3.01 22.82 -4.72
CA ARG A 18 -2.74 22.26 -6.03
C ARG A 18 -3.83 21.30 -6.45
N LEU A 19 -4.32 21.48 -7.67
CA LEU A 19 -5.15 20.51 -8.37
C LEU A 19 -4.25 19.76 -9.34
N GLY A 20 -4.28 18.45 -9.30
CA GLY A 20 -3.41 17.66 -10.17
C GLY A 20 -4.00 16.31 -10.55
N LYS A 21 -3.23 15.56 -11.32
CA LYS A 21 -3.61 14.21 -11.77
C LYS A 21 -2.41 13.28 -11.72
N ILE A 22 -2.58 12.16 -11.03
CA ILE A 22 -1.64 11.05 -11.06
C ILE A 22 -2.12 10.07 -12.12
N THR A 23 -1.25 9.70 -13.07
CA THR A 23 -1.55 8.66 -14.06
C THR A 23 -0.89 7.37 -13.61
N THR A 24 -1.67 6.30 -13.48
CA THR A 24 -1.18 4.97 -13.15
C THR A 24 -1.56 3.97 -14.25
N HIS A 25 -0.97 2.79 -14.24
CA HIS A 25 -1.36 1.71 -15.17
C HIS A 25 -2.79 1.19 -14.92
N ARG A 26 -3.40 1.54 -13.76
CA ARG A 26 -4.76 1.15 -13.38
C ARG A 26 -5.79 2.26 -13.47
N GLY A 27 -5.40 3.41 -13.96
CA GLY A 27 -6.28 4.55 -14.14
C GLY A 27 -5.70 5.84 -13.54
N PRO A 28 -6.34 6.97 -13.84
CA PRO A 28 -5.98 8.26 -13.28
C PRO A 28 -6.51 8.40 -11.86
N ILE A 29 -5.85 9.27 -11.09
CA ILE A 29 -6.28 9.72 -9.77
C ILE A 29 -6.22 11.24 -9.79
N ASP A 30 -7.37 11.89 -9.61
CA ASP A 30 -7.44 13.33 -9.47
C ASP A 30 -7.03 13.72 -8.03
N THR A 31 -6.23 14.76 -7.87
CA THR A 31 -5.74 15.20 -6.56
C THR A 31 -6.18 16.62 -6.27
N PRO A 32 -6.54 16.91 -5.00
CA PRO A 32 -6.45 16.05 -3.82
C PRO A 32 -7.45 14.89 -3.85
N ALA A 33 -7.05 13.72 -3.33
CA ALA A 33 -7.88 12.52 -3.30
C ALA A 33 -7.95 11.94 -1.89
N PHE A 34 -9.14 11.53 -1.47
CA PHE A 34 -9.29 10.72 -0.26
C PHE A 34 -9.02 9.25 -0.59
N MET A 35 -8.27 8.58 0.27
CA MET A 35 -7.93 7.17 0.14
C MET A 35 -8.62 6.36 1.24
N PRO A 36 -9.72 5.66 0.97
CA PRO A 36 -10.31 4.72 1.93
C PRO A 36 -9.28 3.71 2.41
N VAL A 37 -9.24 3.50 3.73
CA VAL A 37 -8.22 2.66 4.36
C VAL A 37 -8.66 1.20 4.40
N GLY A 38 -8.03 0.38 3.58
CA GLY A 38 -8.18 -1.07 3.54
C GLY A 38 -7.00 -1.77 4.18
N THR A 39 -6.87 -1.71 5.52
CA THR A 39 -5.69 -2.15 6.29
C THR A 39 -5.22 -3.55 5.94
N GLN A 40 -6.11 -4.53 5.82
CA GLN A 40 -5.83 -5.93 5.47
C GLN A 40 -6.40 -6.28 4.08
N GLY A 41 -6.44 -5.31 3.17
CA GLY A 41 -7.10 -5.46 1.87
C GLY A 41 -8.63 -5.38 1.95
N THR A 42 -9.16 -4.86 3.05
CA THR A 42 -10.60 -4.63 3.22
C THR A 42 -10.86 -3.34 3.98
N VAL A 43 -11.82 -2.55 3.51
CA VAL A 43 -12.36 -1.41 4.24
C VAL A 43 -13.42 -1.96 5.18
N LYS A 44 -13.26 -1.73 6.50
CA LYS A 44 -14.16 -2.31 7.51
C LYS A 44 -15.61 -1.96 7.25
N GLY A 45 -16.46 -2.97 7.25
CA GLY A 45 -17.92 -2.81 7.07
C GLY A 45 -18.36 -2.45 5.65
N THR A 46 -17.45 -2.42 4.66
CA THR A 46 -17.79 -1.99 3.30
C THR A 46 -17.18 -2.92 2.27
N PHE A 47 -17.97 -3.35 1.28
CA PHE A 47 -17.45 -4.12 0.17
C PHE A 47 -16.64 -3.24 -0.80
N ILE A 48 -15.62 -3.81 -1.43
CA ILE A 48 -14.80 -3.11 -2.43
C ILE A 48 -15.64 -2.52 -3.56
N LYS A 49 -16.64 -3.26 -4.05
CA LYS A 49 -17.58 -2.79 -5.09
C LYS A 49 -18.34 -1.51 -4.68
N ASP A 50 -18.60 -1.34 -3.38
CA ASP A 50 -19.31 -0.16 -2.89
C ASP A 50 -18.36 1.02 -2.72
N ILE A 51 -17.09 0.77 -2.38
CA ILE A 51 -16.04 1.79 -2.43
C ILE A 51 -15.87 2.33 -3.86
N GLU A 52 -15.87 1.47 -4.87
CA GLU A 52 -15.80 1.90 -6.28
C GLU A 52 -16.99 2.81 -6.66
N LYS A 53 -18.20 2.51 -6.15
CA LYS A 53 -19.40 3.33 -6.39
C LYS A 53 -19.35 4.71 -5.71
N THR A 54 -18.57 4.90 -4.66
CA THR A 54 -18.41 6.23 -4.02
C THR A 54 -17.64 7.23 -4.87
N GLY A 55 -17.06 6.79 -6.00
CA GLY A 55 -16.17 7.60 -6.82
C GLY A 55 -14.73 7.62 -6.33
N SER A 56 -14.38 6.80 -5.33
CA SER A 56 -12.98 6.64 -4.88
C SER A 56 -12.12 6.15 -6.03
N GLN A 57 -10.97 6.79 -6.22
CA GLN A 57 -10.05 6.49 -7.33
C GLN A 57 -8.82 5.72 -6.87
N ILE A 58 -8.64 5.54 -5.57
CA ILE A 58 -7.49 4.87 -4.96
C ILE A 58 -7.88 4.33 -3.59
N ILE A 59 -7.27 3.21 -3.17
CA ILE A 59 -7.40 2.64 -1.83
C ILE A 59 -6.02 2.58 -1.19
N LEU A 60 -5.95 2.77 0.14
CA LEU A 60 -4.74 2.55 0.92
C LEU A 60 -4.79 1.20 1.62
N SER A 61 -3.69 0.45 1.59
CA SER A 61 -3.52 -0.80 2.36
C SER A 61 -2.19 -0.79 3.12
N ASN A 62 -2.15 -1.45 4.27
CA ASN A 62 -0.94 -1.47 5.10
C ASN A 62 -0.09 -2.72 4.85
N THR A 63 1.14 -2.53 4.41
CA THR A 63 2.07 -3.63 4.10
C THR A 63 2.31 -4.52 5.31
N TYR A 64 2.53 -3.96 6.49
CA TYR A 64 2.72 -4.72 7.73
C TYR A 64 1.56 -5.67 8.01
N HIS A 65 0.33 -5.15 7.97
CA HIS A 65 -0.86 -5.94 8.25
C HIS A 65 -1.13 -7.00 7.18
N LEU A 66 -0.92 -6.68 5.91
CA LEU A 66 -1.05 -7.63 4.80
C LEU A 66 -0.03 -8.76 4.89
N MET A 67 1.18 -8.47 5.34
CA MET A 67 2.25 -9.45 5.51
C MET A 67 1.92 -10.47 6.62
N ILE A 68 1.34 -10.01 7.73
CA ILE A 68 0.92 -10.87 8.82
C ILE A 68 -0.35 -11.64 8.43
N ARG A 69 -1.36 -10.93 7.95
CA ARG A 69 -2.65 -11.51 7.55
C ARG A 69 -3.23 -10.73 6.37
N PRO A 70 -3.47 -11.36 5.23
CA PRO A 70 -3.52 -12.80 4.93
C PRO A 70 -2.17 -13.49 4.73
N GLY A 71 -1.08 -12.75 4.66
CA GLY A 71 0.26 -13.25 4.42
C GLY A 71 0.65 -13.28 2.95
N VAL A 72 1.94 -13.06 2.70
CA VAL A 72 2.50 -12.92 1.34
C VAL A 72 2.24 -14.14 0.46
N LYS A 73 2.40 -15.35 1.02
CA LYS A 73 2.19 -16.61 0.28
C LYS A 73 0.77 -16.72 -0.27
N ARG A 74 -0.23 -16.33 0.54
CA ARG A 74 -1.65 -16.36 0.12
C ARG A 74 -1.92 -15.34 -0.96
N VAL A 75 -1.49 -14.10 -0.79
CA VAL A 75 -1.65 -13.04 -1.80
C VAL A 75 -1.00 -13.45 -3.13
N LYS A 76 0.22 -14.02 -3.08
CA LYS A 76 0.91 -14.54 -4.28
C LYS A 76 0.12 -15.65 -4.96
N LYS A 77 -0.45 -16.61 -4.20
CA LYS A 77 -1.26 -17.71 -4.75
C LYS A 77 -2.47 -17.20 -5.54
N PHE A 78 -3.07 -16.08 -5.12
CA PHE A 78 -4.20 -15.44 -5.82
C PHE A 78 -3.77 -14.55 -7.00
N GLY A 79 -2.46 -14.41 -7.26
CA GLY A 79 -1.94 -13.61 -8.37
C GLY A 79 -1.84 -12.11 -8.05
N GLY A 80 -1.60 -11.77 -6.78
CA GLY A 80 -1.37 -10.41 -6.30
C GLY A 80 -2.54 -9.80 -5.54
N LEU A 81 -2.28 -8.66 -4.91
CA LEU A 81 -3.22 -8.02 -3.98
C LEU A 81 -4.54 -7.62 -4.67
N HIS A 82 -4.49 -7.05 -5.85
CA HIS A 82 -5.68 -6.64 -6.60
C HIS A 82 -6.64 -7.81 -6.88
N LYS A 83 -6.10 -8.96 -7.28
CA LYS A 83 -6.90 -10.17 -7.50
C LYS A 83 -7.42 -10.74 -6.19
N TYR A 84 -6.59 -10.73 -5.15
CA TYR A 84 -6.96 -11.24 -3.83
C TYR A 84 -8.16 -10.52 -3.24
N ILE A 85 -8.21 -9.17 -3.35
CA ILE A 85 -9.32 -8.36 -2.82
C ILE A 85 -10.37 -8.00 -3.87
N ASN A 86 -10.21 -8.50 -5.09
CA ASN A 86 -11.08 -8.19 -6.23
C ASN A 86 -11.28 -6.68 -6.46
N CYS A 87 -10.18 -5.92 -6.44
CA CYS A 87 -10.18 -4.47 -6.60
C CYS A 87 -9.58 -4.06 -7.95
N ARG A 88 -10.23 -3.14 -8.66
CA ARG A 88 -9.74 -2.58 -9.92
C ARG A 88 -8.99 -1.27 -9.74
N LEU A 89 -9.26 -0.56 -8.65
CA LEU A 89 -8.65 0.73 -8.35
C LEU A 89 -7.13 0.61 -8.12
N PRO A 90 -6.36 1.67 -8.35
CA PRO A 90 -5.02 1.79 -7.80
C PRO A 90 -4.99 1.52 -6.30
N ILE A 91 -3.95 0.86 -5.83
CA ILE A 91 -3.74 0.59 -4.41
C ILE A 91 -2.41 1.20 -4.02
N LEU A 92 -2.44 2.10 -3.03
CA LEU A 92 -1.25 2.57 -2.36
C LEU A 92 -0.97 1.63 -1.18
N THR A 93 0.25 1.10 -1.10
CA THR A 93 0.69 0.37 0.09
C THR A 93 1.74 1.20 0.81
N ASP A 94 1.59 1.32 2.14
CA ASP A 94 2.59 1.95 2.97
C ASP A 94 3.85 1.07 3.11
N SER A 95 4.90 1.61 3.73
CA SER A 95 6.13 0.86 3.98
C SER A 95 6.06 -0.10 5.17
N GLY A 96 5.03 0.02 6.01
CA GLY A 96 4.90 -0.72 7.26
C GLY A 96 5.92 -0.37 8.35
N GLY A 97 6.80 0.62 8.11
CA GLY A 97 7.89 0.95 9.01
C GLY A 97 7.42 1.45 10.38
N TYR A 98 6.40 2.30 10.39
CA TYR A 98 5.82 2.81 11.63
C TYR A 98 5.25 1.67 12.48
N GLN A 99 4.49 0.76 11.88
CA GLN A 99 3.88 -0.37 12.56
C GLN A 99 4.92 -1.33 13.11
N ILE A 100 6.00 -1.59 12.38
CA ILE A 100 7.11 -2.42 12.85
C ILE A 100 7.74 -1.79 14.10
N MET A 101 7.92 -0.47 14.12
CA MET A 101 8.53 0.22 15.27
C MET A 101 7.59 0.35 16.46
N SER A 102 6.30 0.62 16.22
CA SER A 102 5.33 0.92 17.29
C SER A 102 4.63 -0.31 17.87
N LEU A 103 4.36 -1.34 17.04
CA LEU A 103 3.55 -2.49 17.45
C LEU A 103 4.38 -3.72 17.85
N SER A 104 5.67 -3.76 17.53
CA SER A 104 6.52 -4.88 17.89
C SER A 104 7.42 -4.53 19.05
N LYS A 105 7.14 -5.11 20.22
CA LYS A 105 7.94 -4.93 21.45
C LYS A 105 9.37 -5.52 21.36
N LEU A 106 9.66 -6.33 20.33
CA LEU A 106 10.94 -7.02 20.14
C LEU A 106 11.38 -6.88 18.69
N ASN A 107 11.96 -5.71 18.36
CA ASN A 107 12.55 -5.45 17.07
C ASN A 107 14.05 -5.68 17.11
N LYS A 108 14.53 -6.54 16.26
CA LYS A 108 15.96 -6.63 15.96
C LYS A 108 16.19 -6.18 14.53
N ILE A 109 16.96 -5.10 14.35
CA ILE A 109 17.35 -4.65 13.02
C ILE A 109 18.65 -5.37 12.67
N ASP A 110 18.57 -6.24 11.67
CA ASP A 110 19.72 -6.91 11.08
C ASP A 110 20.07 -6.19 9.78
N LYS A 111 21.33 -5.75 9.64
CA LYS A 111 21.79 -4.99 8.46
C LYS A 111 21.66 -5.77 7.15
N LYS A 112 21.68 -7.11 7.21
CA LYS A 112 21.56 -7.97 6.02
C LYS A 112 20.13 -8.50 5.80
N LYS A 113 19.39 -8.75 6.89
CA LYS A 113 18.06 -9.39 6.86
C LYS A 113 16.90 -8.40 7.03
N GLY A 114 17.20 -7.14 7.38
CA GLY A 114 16.16 -6.15 7.64
C GLY A 114 15.60 -6.21 9.07
N ALA A 115 14.37 -5.73 9.25
CA ALA A 115 13.71 -5.75 10.55
C ALA A 115 13.13 -7.13 10.85
N ILE A 116 13.53 -7.72 11.96
CA ILE A 116 13.03 -8.99 12.49
C ILE A 116 12.11 -8.67 13.66
N PHE A 117 10.88 -9.14 13.63
CA PHE A 117 9.90 -8.87 14.68
C PHE A 117 8.95 -10.05 14.88
N ASN A 118 8.28 -10.08 16.03
CA ASN A 118 7.23 -11.05 16.29
C ASN A 118 5.86 -10.42 15.98
N SER A 119 5.01 -11.16 15.32
CA SER A 119 3.63 -10.77 15.05
C SER A 119 2.90 -10.52 16.37
N HIS A 120 2.23 -9.39 16.49
CA HIS A 120 1.40 -9.06 17.65
C HIS A 120 0.09 -9.87 17.70
N ILE A 121 -0.24 -10.61 16.62
CA ILE A 121 -1.47 -11.39 16.50
C ILE A 121 -1.26 -12.82 17.06
N ASP A 122 -0.17 -13.47 16.67
CA ASP A 122 0.07 -14.89 16.93
C ASP A 122 1.50 -15.18 17.42
N GLY A 123 2.32 -14.15 17.65
CA GLY A 123 3.70 -14.29 18.09
C GLY A 123 4.66 -14.85 17.03
N SER A 124 4.19 -15.18 15.84
CA SER A 124 5.04 -15.73 14.77
C SER A 124 6.15 -14.77 14.38
N LYS A 125 7.36 -15.32 14.13
CA LYS A 125 8.50 -14.53 13.72
C LYS A 125 8.37 -14.12 12.26
N SER A 126 8.48 -12.82 12.00
CA SER A 126 8.42 -12.24 10.66
C SER A 126 9.65 -11.40 10.37
N VAL A 127 10.01 -11.31 9.09
CA VAL A 127 11.14 -10.52 8.61
C VAL A 127 10.66 -9.57 7.53
N SER A 128 10.85 -8.27 7.74
CA SER A 128 10.62 -7.25 6.73
C SER A 128 11.95 -6.76 6.17
N TYR A 129 12.13 -6.91 4.87
CA TYR A 129 13.35 -6.51 4.19
C TYR A 129 13.36 -5.00 3.93
N THR A 130 14.23 -4.28 4.60
CA THR A 130 14.35 -2.82 4.45
C THR A 130 14.88 -2.40 3.08
N HIS A 131 15.59 -3.28 2.37
CA HIS A 131 16.11 -2.98 1.03
C HIS A 131 15.04 -2.94 -0.08
N LEU A 132 13.84 -3.49 0.15
CA LEU A 132 12.71 -3.25 -0.74
C LEU A 132 12.30 -1.78 -0.79
N ARG A 133 12.62 -0.99 0.24
CA ARG A 133 12.41 0.45 0.28
C ARG A 133 13.31 1.23 -0.67
N ALA A 134 14.53 0.75 -0.91
CA ALA A 134 15.50 1.45 -1.78
C ALA A 134 15.09 1.45 -3.26
N HIS A 135 14.21 0.54 -3.66
CA HIS A 135 13.68 0.47 -5.03
C HIS A 135 12.41 1.28 -5.25
N GLU A 136 11.77 1.79 -4.19
CA GLU A 136 10.56 2.60 -4.28
C GLU A 136 10.84 4.11 -4.25
N THR A 137 12.04 4.54 -3.86
CA THR A 137 12.49 5.92 -3.98
C THR A 137 13.14 6.12 -5.35
N PRO A 138 12.58 6.97 -6.23
CA PRO A 138 13.31 7.39 -7.41
C PRO A 138 14.62 8.04 -6.94
N THR A 139 15.73 7.45 -7.29
CA THR A 139 17.02 8.16 -7.23
C THR A 139 16.91 9.37 -8.15
N ASN A 140 17.02 10.57 -7.58
CA ASN A 140 17.22 11.81 -8.32
C ASN A 140 18.42 11.71 -9.24
#